data_cf2ca3f2d08732269f5820c59784afa6
#
_entry.id   cf2ca3f2d08732269f5820c59784afa6
#
_cell.length_a   1.000
_cell.length_b   1.000
_cell.length_c   1.000
_cell.angle_alpha   90.00
_cell.angle_beta   90.00
_cell.angle_gamma   90.00
#
_symmetry.space_group_name_H-M   'P 1'
#
loop_
_entity.id
_entity.type
_entity.pdbx_description
1 polymer ?
#
loop_
_entity_poly.entity_id
_entity_poly.type
_entity_poly.pdbx_seq_one_letter_code
_entity_poly.pdbx_strand_id
1 'polypeptide(L)'
;MVIYKMKTRISPTPSGFLHVGNAVSFLITYCLAKSENGKLLLRIDDLDRERYRKEYVEDIFYALDWLGIQYDEGPSSVADFDKYWSQHQRLSLYDDVLKSSLEREWVYACDCTRKDLVASVTYPVYNGKCRDLKKSFHEKSAWRWRIKEDTSIHWVDLFQADTTVNLSEQMGDFVVKQKNGLPSYQLGSYADDLHFNITHIIRGADLLTSTAAQLFIATHWKSNNFQRIHFGHHPLITDKNGNKLSKSAGSESLKSLRETGKTPVTIVESARKMLGLPDDKIETTAELVQLSLAYKPFLNE
;
A
#
# COMPACT_ATOMS: atom_id res chain seq x y z
N MET A 1 20.77 22.67 0.43
CA MET A 1 20.12 21.38 0.69
C MET A 1 18.63 21.64 0.73
N VAL A 2 17.85 21.15 -0.25
CA VAL A 2 16.39 21.30 -0.23
C VAL A 2 15.87 20.33 0.82
N ILE A 3 15.41 20.84 1.96
CA ILE A 3 14.74 20.04 2.98
C ILE A 3 13.39 19.67 2.38
N TYR A 4 13.28 18.45 1.83
CA TYR A 4 11.99 17.92 1.41
C TYR A 4 11.13 17.73 2.65
N LYS A 5 10.09 18.54 2.78
CA LYS A 5 9.11 18.39 3.85
C LYS A 5 8.48 16.99 3.73
N MET A 6 8.42 16.25 4.84
CA MET A 6 7.82 14.92 4.85
C MET A 6 6.41 14.93 4.26
N LYS A 7 6.11 13.95 3.42
CA LYS A 7 4.77 13.66 2.90
C LYS A 7 4.53 12.15 2.90
N THR A 8 3.45 11.73 3.51
CA THR A 8 3.02 10.33 3.54
C THR A 8 1.57 10.19 3.07
N ARG A 9 1.05 8.96 3.01
CA ARG A 9 -0.32 8.69 2.57
C ARG A 9 -0.94 7.51 3.30
N ILE A 10 -2.26 7.56 3.46
CA ILE A 10 -3.13 6.41 3.69
C ILE A 10 -3.83 6.06 2.37
N SER A 11 -3.90 4.76 2.04
CA SER A 11 -4.34 4.32 0.70
C SER A 11 -5.37 3.20 0.79
N PRO A 12 -6.58 3.47 1.29
CA PRO A 12 -7.65 2.48 1.33
C PRO A 12 -8.12 2.10 -0.07
N THR A 13 -8.46 0.81 -0.26
CA THR A 13 -9.12 0.30 -1.47
C THR A 13 -10.62 0.15 -1.20
N PRO A 14 -11.53 0.76 -2.00
CA PRO A 14 -12.97 0.74 -1.78
C PRO A 14 -13.61 -0.56 -2.30
N SER A 15 -13.07 -1.72 -1.91
CA SER A 15 -13.52 -3.07 -2.27
C SER A 15 -14.25 -3.78 -1.14
N GLY A 16 -14.65 -3.06 -0.11
CA GLY A 16 -15.37 -3.49 1.09
C GLY A 16 -15.08 -2.54 2.24
N PHE A 17 -15.88 -2.65 3.31
CA PHE A 17 -15.69 -1.85 4.52
C PHE A 17 -14.31 -2.07 5.13
N LEU A 18 -13.74 -1.01 5.73
CA LEU A 18 -12.47 -1.05 6.43
C LEU A 18 -12.56 -1.93 7.69
N HIS A 19 -11.45 -2.52 8.08
CA HIS A 19 -11.32 -3.35 9.28
C HIS A 19 -10.26 -2.78 10.24
N VAL A 20 -10.19 -3.31 11.45
CA VAL A 20 -9.26 -2.87 12.51
C VAL A 20 -7.82 -2.76 12.01
N GLY A 21 -7.35 -3.72 11.17
CA GLY A 21 -6.00 -3.67 10.60
C GLY A 21 -5.72 -2.44 9.74
N ASN A 22 -6.72 -1.98 8.96
CA ASN A 22 -6.57 -0.72 8.21
C ASN A 22 -6.47 0.47 9.17
N ALA A 23 -7.34 0.53 10.17
CA ALA A 23 -7.39 1.63 11.12
C ALA A 23 -6.08 1.79 11.90
N VAL A 24 -5.49 0.70 12.40
CA VAL A 24 -4.20 0.76 13.10
C VAL A 24 -3.10 1.25 12.16
N SER A 25 -3.02 0.73 10.93
CA SER A 25 -2.05 1.22 9.94
C SER A 25 -2.21 2.72 9.64
N PHE A 26 -3.46 3.20 9.58
CA PHE A 26 -3.75 4.62 9.35
C PHE A 26 -3.34 5.48 10.54
N LEU A 27 -3.58 5.01 11.78
CA LEU A 27 -3.16 5.72 12.98
C LEU A 27 -1.64 5.81 13.08
N ILE A 28 -0.91 4.72 12.81
CA ILE A 28 0.56 4.72 12.78
C ILE A 28 1.07 5.74 11.75
N THR A 29 0.50 5.72 10.53
CA THR A 29 0.87 6.66 9.46
C THR A 29 0.56 8.11 9.84
N TYR A 30 -0.58 8.34 10.50
CA TYR A 30 -1.00 9.66 10.97
C TYR A 30 -0.07 10.20 12.07
N CYS A 31 0.28 9.36 13.04
CA CYS A 31 1.24 9.72 14.08
C CYS A 31 2.61 10.09 13.50
N LEU A 32 3.12 9.33 12.53
CA LEU A 32 4.34 9.68 11.83
C LEU A 32 4.23 11.05 11.13
N ALA A 33 3.14 11.28 10.39
CA ALA A 33 2.93 12.57 9.72
C ALA A 33 2.94 13.75 10.71
N LYS A 34 2.28 13.57 11.86
CA LYS A 34 2.19 14.62 12.88
C LYS A 34 3.51 14.81 13.64
N SER A 35 4.24 13.73 13.98
CA SER A 35 5.53 13.84 14.69
C SER A 35 6.60 14.55 13.87
N GLU A 36 6.56 14.40 12.54
CA GLU A 36 7.49 15.03 11.61
C GLU A 36 6.99 16.38 11.04
N ASN A 37 5.88 16.91 11.57
CA ASN A 37 5.23 18.10 11.00
C ASN A 37 5.06 18.00 9.47
N GLY A 38 4.79 16.78 9.02
CA GLY A 38 4.61 16.40 7.62
C GLY A 38 3.18 16.55 7.14
N LYS A 39 2.95 16.22 5.87
CA LYS A 39 1.63 16.17 5.24
C LYS A 39 1.12 14.75 5.10
N LEU A 40 -0.17 14.56 5.34
CA LEU A 40 -0.90 13.32 5.08
C LEU A 40 -1.79 13.48 3.85
N LEU A 41 -1.62 12.59 2.89
CA LEU A 41 -2.51 12.43 1.73
C LEU A 41 -3.51 11.30 1.97
N LEU A 42 -4.79 11.55 1.71
CA LEU A 42 -5.78 10.48 1.49
C LEU A 42 -5.79 10.13 -0.01
N ARG A 43 -5.35 8.93 -0.37
CA ARG A 43 -5.42 8.37 -1.72
C ARG A 43 -6.32 7.14 -1.71
N ILE A 44 -7.45 7.19 -2.38
CA ILE A 44 -8.36 6.04 -2.48
C ILE A 44 -8.01 5.25 -3.74
N ASP A 45 -7.54 4.00 -3.57
CA ASP A 45 -7.02 3.17 -4.65
C ASP A 45 -8.16 2.32 -5.27
N ASP A 46 -8.74 2.80 -6.38
CA ASP A 46 -9.99 2.30 -6.99
C ASP A 46 -9.82 1.69 -8.40
N LEU A 47 -8.62 1.23 -8.76
CA LEU A 47 -8.39 0.55 -10.06
C LEU A 47 -9.29 -0.67 -10.26
N ASP A 48 -9.62 -1.40 -9.20
CA ASP A 48 -10.53 -2.56 -9.25
C ASP A 48 -11.99 -2.11 -9.19
N ARG A 49 -12.54 -1.71 -10.34
CA ARG A 49 -13.95 -1.25 -10.46
C ARG A 49 -14.97 -2.37 -10.30
N GLU A 50 -14.62 -3.63 -10.44
CA GLU A 50 -15.57 -4.73 -10.25
C GLU A 50 -16.03 -4.80 -8.79
N ARG A 51 -15.14 -4.54 -7.85
CA ARG A 51 -15.41 -4.53 -6.41
C ARG A 51 -15.70 -3.16 -5.83
N TYR A 52 -15.55 -2.11 -6.63
CA TYR A 52 -15.88 -0.75 -6.20
C TYR A 52 -17.37 -0.62 -5.85
N ARG A 53 -17.66 0.04 -4.73
CA ARG A 53 -19.01 0.49 -4.35
C ARG A 53 -18.89 1.88 -3.75
N LYS A 54 -19.82 2.76 -4.12
CA LYS A 54 -19.86 4.14 -3.62
C LYS A 54 -19.95 4.17 -2.09
N GLU A 55 -20.73 3.26 -1.50
CA GLU A 55 -20.88 3.13 -0.05
C GLU A 55 -19.54 2.86 0.68
N TYR A 56 -18.59 2.17 0.02
CA TYR A 56 -17.27 1.94 0.61
C TYR A 56 -16.42 3.20 0.60
N VAL A 57 -16.57 4.06 -0.42
CA VAL A 57 -15.91 5.37 -0.45
C VAL A 57 -16.49 6.29 0.62
N GLU A 58 -17.82 6.33 0.75
CA GLU A 58 -18.50 7.07 1.82
C GLU A 58 -18.04 6.61 3.21
N ASP A 59 -17.95 5.29 3.42
CA ASP A 59 -17.51 4.71 4.69
C ASP A 59 -16.05 5.04 5.03
N ILE A 60 -15.18 5.22 4.04
CA ILE A 60 -13.80 5.67 4.28
C ILE A 60 -13.80 7.03 4.99
N PHE A 61 -14.60 7.99 4.52
CA PHE A 61 -14.69 9.31 5.17
C PHE A 61 -15.24 9.21 6.60
N TYR A 62 -16.32 8.44 6.80
CA TYR A 62 -16.87 8.21 8.13
C TYR A 62 -15.89 7.50 9.07
N ALA A 63 -15.11 6.56 8.55
CA ALA A 63 -14.10 5.85 9.34
C ALA A 63 -12.96 6.78 9.77
N LEU A 64 -12.49 7.67 8.89
CA LEU A 64 -11.44 8.63 9.21
C LEU A 64 -11.91 9.66 10.24
N ASP A 65 -13.15 10.17 10.10
CA ASP A 65 -13.76 11.08 11.08
C ASP A 65 -13.89 10.39 12.45
N TRP A 66 -14.42 9.18 12.50
CA TRP A 66 -14.56 8.39 13.72
C TRP A 66 -13.22 8.08 14.39
N LEU A 67 -12.16 7.88 13.62
CA LEU A 67 -10.81 7.69 14.13
C LEU A 67 -10.15 9.01 14.55
N GLY A 68 -10.72 10.16 14.24
CA GLY A 68 -10.11 11.47 14.47
C GLY A 68 -8.90 11.75 13.59
N ILE A 69 -8.81 11.15 12.41
CA ILE A 69 -7.74 11.34 11.44
C ILE A 69 -8.08 12.46 10.48
N GLN A 70 -7.27 13.52 10.49
CA GLN A 70 -7.33 14.63 9.54
C GLN A 70 -6.20 14.52 8.52
N TYR A 71 -6.51 14.65 7.24
CA TYR A 71 -5.53 14.67 6.16
C TYR A 71 -5.44 16.07 5.53
N ASP A 72 -4.28 16.35 4.92
CA ASP A 72 -3.96 17.68 4.37
C ASP A 72 -4.29 17.76 2.88
N GLU A 73 -4.27 16.64 2.17
CA GLU A 73 -4.51 16.53 0.73
C GLU A 73 -5.40 15.30 0.44
N GLY A 74 -6.21 15.37 -0.59
CA GLY A 74 -7.09 14.27 -0.99
C GLY A 74 -8.54 14.71 -1.20
N PRO A 75 -9.44 13.77 -1.55
CA PRO A 75 -10.84 14.09 -1.81
C PRO A 75 -11.57 14.53 -0.54
N SER A 76 -12.40 15.58 -0.65
CA SER A 76 -13.24 16.09 0.43
C SER A 76 -14.63 15.45 0.49
N SER A 77 -15.02 14.74 -0.57
CA SER A 77 -16.31 14.07 -0.69
C SER A 77 -16.24 12.99 -1.78
N VAL A 78 -17.28 12.14 -1.86
CA VAL A 78 -17.39 11.14 -2.95
C VAL A 78 -17.44 11.81 -4.31
N ALA A 79 -18.16 12.91 -4.47
CA ALA A 79 -18.25 13.64 -5.73
C ALA A 79 -16.90 14.23 -6.15
N ASP A 80 -16.15 14.77 -5.18
CA ASP A 80 -14.79 15.28 -5.40
C ASP A 80 -13.83 14.13 -5.77
N PHE A 81 -13.95 12.99 -5.06
CA PHE A 81 -13.19 11.78 -5.38
C PHE A 81 -13.43 11.32 -6.82
N ASP A 82 -14.69 11.10 -7.21
CA ASP A 82 -15.03 10.62 -8.55
C ASP A 82 -14.54 11.56 -9.66
N LYS A 83 -14.58 12.87 -9.40
CA LYS A 83 -14.24 13.88 -10.41
C LYS A 83 -12.74 14.11 -10.58
N TYR A 84 -11.96 14.07 -9.49
CA TYR A 84 -10.57 14.53 -9.54
C TYR A 84 -9.55 13.54 -8.96
N TRP A 85 -9.94 12.63 -8.03
CA TRP A 85 -9.00 11.85 -7.25
C TRP A 85 -8.99 10.36 -7.57
N SER A 86 -10.01 9.84 -8.28
CA SER A 86 -10.03 8.45 -8.74
C SER A 86 -8.78 8.13 -9.55
N GLN A 87 -8.23 6.93 -9.38
CA GLN A 87 -7.11 6.46 -10.19
C GLN A 87 -7.47 6.42 -11.69
N HIS A 88 -8.75 6.31 -12.03
CA HIS A 88 -9.23 6.36 -13.41
C HIS A 88 -9.08 7.75 -14.07
N GLN A 89 -8.89 8.81 -13.29
CA GLN A 89 -8.61 10.15 -13.83
C GLN A 89 -7.15 10.34 -14.28
N ARG A 90 -6.27 9.38 -13.95
CA ARG A 90 -4.84 9.45 -14.27
C ARG A 90 -4.28 8.19 -14.93
N LEU A 91 -5.12 7.46 -15.70
CA LEU A 91 -4.69 6.26 -16.41
C LEU A 91 -3.51 6.51 -17.36
N SER A 92 -3.42 7.70 -17.96
CA SER A 92 -2.29 8.09 -18.82
C SER A 92 -0.95 8.00 -18.10
N LEU A 93 -0.90 8.34 -16.80
CA LEU A 93 0.31 8.22 -15.99
C LEU A 93 0.83 6.77 -15.94
N TYR A 94 -0.08 5.81 -15.78
CA TYR A 94 0.28 4.39 -15.75
C TYR A 94 0.65 3.86 -17.12
N ASP A 95 -0.04 4.33 -18.16
CA ASP A 95 0.24 3.96 -19.54
C ASP A 95 1.62 4.43 -20.00
N ASP A 96 2.11 5.58 -19.55
CA ASP A 96 3.45 6.06 -19.86
C ASP A 96 4.53 5.14 -19.29
N VAL A 97 4.35 4.66 -18.04
CA VAL A 97 5.25 3.67 -17.44
C VAL A 97 5.19 2.35 -18.19
N LEU A 98 4.00 1.88 -18.56
CA LEU A 98 3.81 0.63 -19.32
C LEU A 98 4.45 0.71 -20.71
N LYS A 99 4.23 1.80 -21.46
CA LYS A 99 4.83 2.02 -22.79
C LYS A 99 6.34 2.02 -22.73
N SER A 100 6.92 2.80 -21.79
CA SER A 100 8.38 2.81 -21.61
C SER A 100 8.94 1.43 -21.25
N SER A 101 8.20 0.65 -20.45
CA SER A 101 8.60 -0.70 -20.09
C SER A 101 8.56 -1.67 -21.28
N LEU A 102 7.60 -1.49 -22.17
CA LEU A 102 7.46 -2.27 -23.40
C LEU A 102 8.58 -1.94 -24.41
N GLU A 103 8.81 -0.65 -24.67
CA GLU A 103 9.87 -0.17 -25.59
C GLU A 103 11.27 -0.65 -25.19
N ARG A 104 11.49 -0.88 -23.89
CA ARG A 104 12.77 -1.35 -23.34
C ARG A 104 12.82 -2.86 -23.14
N GLU A 105 11.80 -3.59 -23.59
CA GLU A 105 11.71 -5.05 -23.49
C GLU A 105 11.79 -5.60 -22.06
N TRP A 106 11.44 -4.78 -21.05
CA TRP A 106 11.42 -5.21 -19.65
C TRP A 106 10.24 -6.10 -19.31
N VAL A 107 9.22 -6.07 -20.16
CA VAL A 107 7.98 -6.83 -19.98
C VAL A 107 7.73 -7.81 -21.12
N TYR A 108 6.86 -8.78 -20.87
CA TYR A 108 6.39 -9.73 -21.88
C TYR A 108 4.91 -10.07 -21.67
N ALA A 109 4.25 -10.55 -22.74
CA ALA A 109 2.85 -10.95 -22.71
C ALA A 109 2.65 -12.32 -22.06
N CYS A 110 1.63 -12.43 -21.19
CA CYS A 110 1.29 -13.66 -20.48
C CYS A 110 -0.22 -13.92 -20.52
N ASP A 111 -0.62 -15.12 -20.96
CA ASP A 111 -2.01 -15.57 -21.02
C ASP A 111 -2.41 -16.48 -19.87
N CYS A 112 -1.49 -16.80 -18.97
CA CYS A 112 -1.76 -17.68 -17.82
C CYS A 112 -2.94 -17.18 -16.99
N THR A 113 -3.73 -18.10 -16.52
CA THR A 113 -4.85 -17.87 -15.59
C THR A 113 -4.37 -18.05 -14.14
N ARG A 114 -5.23 -17.71 -13.16
CA ARG A 114 -4.94 -18.00 -11.74
C ARG A 114 -4.75 -19.49 -11.48
N LYS A 115 -5.45 -20.36 -12.21
CA LYS A 115 -5.31 -21.82 -12.09
C LYS A 115 -3.93 -22.32 -12.53
N ASP A 116 -3.34 -21.68 -13.53
CA ASP A 116 -1.97 -22.00 -13.96
C ASP A 116 -0.91 -21.62 -12.91
N LEU A 117 -1.25 -20.66 -12.03
CA LEU A 117 -0.35 -20.19 -10.97
C LEU A 117 -0.43 -21.04 -9.70
N VAL A 118 -1.62 -21.57 -9.34
CA VAL A 118 -1.88 -22.33 -8.12
C VAL A 118 -1.33 -23.74 -8.18
N ALA A 119 -1.05 -24.28 -9.39
CA ALA A 119 -0.55 -25.62 -9.57
C ALA A 119 0.91 -25.84 -9.12
N SER A 120 1.62 -24.81 -8.65
CA SER A 120 2.99 -24.91 -8.15
C SER A 120 3.17 -24.21 -6.82
N VAL A 121 3.23 -25.00 -5.75
CA VAL A 121 3.90 -24.71 -4.46
C VAL A 121 3.28 -23.68 -3.49
N THR A 122 3.66 -23.76 -2.25
CA THR A 122 3.27 -23.10 -0.99
C THR A 122 3.08 -21.57 -1.02
N TYR A 123 3.59 -20.88 -2.03
CA TYR A 123 3.29 -19.50 -2.41
C TYR A 123 3.22 -19.42 -3.94
N PRO A 124 2.23 -18.75 -4.55
CA PRO A 124 2.08 -18.75 -6.01
C PRO A 124 3.10 -17.80 -6.67
N VAL A 125 4.36 -18.21 -6.66
CA VAL A 125 5.40 -17.59 -7.47
C VAL A 125 5.18 -18.01 -8.92
N TYR A 126 5.19 -17.05 -9.83
CA TYR A 126 5.03 -17.37 -11.24
C TYR A 126 6.27 -18.09 -11.79
N ASN A 127 6.07 -19.24 -12.39
CA ASN A 127 7.12 -20.15 -12.87
C ASN A 127 7.77 -19.76 -14.23
N GLY A 128 7.46 -18.57 -14.77
CA GLY A 128 8.05 -18.12 -16.03
C GLY A 128 7.49 -18.75 -17.30
N LYS A 129 6.43 -19.57 -17.26
CA LYS A 129 5.87 -20.34 -18.38
C LYS A 129 5.75 -19.58 -19.72
N CYS A 130 5.42 -18.28 -19.69
CA CYS A 130 5.29 -17.48 -20.90
C CYS A 130 6.53 -16.62 -21.23
N ARG A 131 7.55 -16.61 -20.36
CA ARG A 131 8.69 -15.68 -20.44
C ARG A 131 9.40 -15.68 -21.78
N ASP A 132 9.65 -16.86 -22.33
CA ASP A 132 10.48 -17.04 -23.53
C ASP A 132 9.66 -17.45 -24.77
N LEU A 133 8.32 -17.50 -24.63
CA LEU A 133 7.43 -17.88 -25.74
C LEU A 133 7.24 -16.77 -26.79
N LYS A 134 7.81 -15.58 -26.59
CA LYS A 134 7.71 -14.42 -27.50
C LYS A 134 6.27 -14.15 -27.96
N LYS A 135 5.31 -14.30 -27.05
CA LYS A 135 3.90 -14.07 -27.36
C LYS A 135 3.64 -12.63 -27.75
N SER A 136 2.76 -12.43 -28.73
CA SER A 136 2.30 -11.10 -29.13
C SER A 136 1.47 -10.48 -28.00
N PHE A 137 1.63 -9.19 -27.79
CA PHE A 137 0.79 -8.41 -26.90
C PHE A 137 -0.59 -8.22 -27.52
N HIS A 138 -1.64 -8.55 -26.78
CA HIS A 138 -3.03 -8.35 -27.18
C HIS A 138 -3.88 -7.87 -26.00
N GLU A 139 -5.11 -7.42 -26.25
CA GLU A 139 -5.98 -6.79 -25.24
C GLU A 139 -6.20 -7.66 -23.99
N LYS A 140 -6.24 -8.99 -24.13
CA LYS A 140 -6.48 -9.93 -23.02
C LYS A 140 -5.20 -10.53 -22.44
N SER A 141 -4.00 -10.07 -22.86
CA SER A 141 -2.76 -10.52 -22.25
C SER A 141 -2.43 -9.69 -21.02
N ALA A 142 -2.03 -10.36 -19.93
CA ALA A 142 -1.35 -9.67 -18.84
C ALA A 142 0.09 -9.36 -19.27
N TRP A 143 0.65 -8.28 -18.73
CA TRP A 143 2.07 -7.97 -18.92
C TRP A 143 2.82 -8.27 -17.64
N ARG A 144 3.91 -9.03 -17.76
CA ARG A 144 4.77 -9.36 -16.63
C ARG A 144 6.14 -8.73 -16.78
N TRP A 145 6.66 -8.21 -15.68
CA TRP A 145 8.03 -7.71 -15.61
C TRP A 145 9.00 -8.88 -15.45
N ARG A 146 10.09 -8.85 -16.22
CA ARG A 146 11.15 -9.89 -16.19
C ARG A 146 12.02 -9.70 -14.96
N ILE A 147 12.08 -10.70 -14.10
CA ILE A 147 12.97 -10.73 -12.94
C ILE A 147 14.11 -11.69 -13.24
N LYS A 148 15.35 -11.23 -13.07
CA LYS A 148 16.53 -12.11 -13.20
C LYS A 148 16.59 -13.04 -11.98
N GLU A 149 17.20 -14.21 -12.16
CA GLU A 149 17.53 -15.10 -11.05
C GLU A 149 18.37 -14.35 -10.00
N ASP A 150 18.24 -14.73 -8.73
CA ASP A 150 18.94 -14.16 -7.58
C ASP A 150 18.75 -12.64 -7.40
N THR A 151 17.65 -12.08 -7.95
CA THR A 151 17.33 -10.68 -7.73
C THR A 151 16.87 -10.45 -6.29
N SER A 152 17.73 -9.82 -5.50
CA SER A 152 17.44 -9.38 -4.13
C SER A 152 17.40 -7.86 -4.06
N ILE A 153 16.44 -7.34 -3.32
CA ILE A 153 16.25 -5.90 -3.08
C ILE A 153 16.47 -5.63 -1.59
N HIS A 154 17.33 -4.67 -1.32
CA HIS A 154 17.68 -4.27 0.04
C HIS A 154 17.27 -2.81 0.30
N TRP A 155 16.77 -2.54 1.50
CA TRP A 155 16.53 -1.19 2.02
C TRP A 155 16.59 -1.17 3.55
N VAL A 156 16.75 0.02 4.13
CA VAL A 156 16.60 0.22 5.57
C VAL A 156 15.13 0.54 5.84
N ASP A 157 14.50 -0.27 6.69
CA ASP A 157 13.09 -0.13 7.04
C ASP A 157 12.93 0.51 8.41
N LEU A 158 11.96 1.42 8.55
CA LEU A 158 11.75 2.16 9.80
C LEU A 158 11.33 1.28 11.00
N PHE A 159 10.77 0.08 10.74
CA PHE A 159 10.33 -0.86 11.78
C PHE A 159 11.18 -2.12 11.87
N GLN A 160 11.80 -2.54 10.77
CA GLN A 160 12.50 -3.83 10.67
C GLN A 160 14.02 -3.68 10.46
N ALA A 161 14.52 -2.44 10.46
CA ALA A 161 15.94 -2.13 10.17
C ALA A 161 16.40 -2.69 8.81
N ASP A 162 17.56 -3.32 8.72
CA ASP A 162 18.07 -3.89 7.48
C ASP A 162 17.15 -4.98 6.95
N THR A 163 16.54 -4.71 5.81
CA THR A 163 15.53 -5.59 5.19
C THR A 163 15.98 -6.00 3.79
N THR A 164 15.96 -7.29 3.53
CA THR A 164 16.28 -7.87 2.21
C THR A 164 15.17 -8.83 1.78
N VAL A 165 14.70 -8.66 0.55
CA VAL A 165 13.71 -9.55 -0.07
C VAL A 165 14.31 -10.14 -1.34
N ASN A 166 14.41 -11.48 -1.42
CA ASN A 166 14.71 -12.17 -2.66
C ASN A 166 13.46 -12.16 -3.54
N LEU A 167 13.41 -11.20 -4.47
CA LEU A 167 12.24 -10.96 -5.30
C LEU A 167 11.98 -12.10 -6.29
N SER A 168 13.04 -12.71 -6.81
CA SER A 168 12.93 -13.84 -7.73
C SER A 168 12.26 -15.06 -7.09
N GLU A 169 12.55 -15.34 -5.83
CA GLU A 169 11.98 -16.46 -5.09
C GLU A 169 10.59 -16.16 -4.52
N GLN A 170 10.37 -14.92 -4.04
CA GLN A 170 9.14 -14.58 -3.32
C GLN A 170 8.01 -14.07 -4.22
N MET A 171 8.31 -13.57 -5.41
CA MET A 171 7.30 -13.06 -6.34
C MET A 171 7.49 -13.55 -7.78
N GLY A 172 8.73 -13.71 -8.24
CA GLY A 172 9.04 -14.02 -9.63
C GLY A 172 8.59 -12.90 -10.58
N ASP A 173 8.34 -13.24 -11.84
CA ASP A 173 7.86 -12.28 -12.83
C ASP A 173 6.45 -11.79 -12.49
N PHE A 174 6.36 -10.63 -11.89
CA PHE A 174 5.09 -10.08 -11.42
C PHE A 174 4.31 -9.33 -12.51
N VAL A 175 3.00 -9.32 -12.36
CA VAL A 175 2.10 -8.60 -13.28
C VAL A 175 2.24 -7.09 -13.06
N VAL A 176 2.38 -6.33 -14.15
CA VAL A 176 2.33 -4.87 -14.17
C VAL A 176 1.11 -4.32 -14.91
N LYS A 177 0.60 -5.06 -15.91
CA LYS A 177 -0.70 -4.78 -16.55
C LYS A 177 -1.58 -6.02 -16.46
N GLN A 178 -2.79 -5.85 -15.99
CA GLN A 178 -3.79 -6.91 -15.86
C GLN A 178 -4.45 -7.20 -17.21
N LYS A 179 -5.13 -8.36 -17.32
CA LYS A 179 -5.86 -8.76 -18.53
C LYS A 179 -7.03 -7.85 -18.90
N ASN A 180 -7.56 -7.08 -17.95
CA ASN A 180 -8.59 -6.06 -18.17
C ASN A 180 -8.03 -4.73 -18.67
N GLY A 181 -6.73 -4.67 -18.95
CA GLY A 181 -6.06 -3.48 -19.45
C GLY A 181 -5.55 -2.53 -18.37
N LEU A 182 -5.98 -2.67 -17.12
CA LEU A 182 -5.59 -1.80 -16.02
C LEU A 182 -4.20 -2.15 -15.47
N PRO A 183 -3.48 -1.18 -14.88
CA PRO A 183 -2.24 -1.47 -14.19
C PRO A 183 -2.49 -2.40 -12.99
N SER A 184 -1.46 -3.15 -12.60
CA SER A 184 -1.48 -3.89 -11.35
C SER A 184 -1.26 -2.94 -10.16
N TYR A 185 -1.53 -3.44 -8.95
CA TYR A 185 -1.23 -2.72 -7.71
C TYR A 185 0.24 -2.26 -7.64
N GLN A 186 1.18 -3.12 -8.04
CA GLN A 186 2.62 -2.81 -7.98
C GLN A 186 2.95 -1.56 -8.80
N LEU A 187 2.46 -1.48 -10.03
CA LEU A 187 2.74 -0.36 -10.93
C LEU A 187 1.88 0.87 -10.58
N GLY A 188 0.59 0.68 -10.32
CA GLY A 188 -0.31 1.80 -10.00
C GLY A 188 0.11 2.55 -8.74
N SER A 189 0.39 1.82 -7.65
CA SER A 189 0.84 2.43 -6.40
C SER A 189 2.21 3.09 -6.54
N TYR A 190 3.17 2.47 -7.28
CA TYR A 190 4.46 3.08 -7.59
C TYR A 190 4.32 4.41 -8.32
N ALA A 191 3.52 4.44 -9.39
CA ALA A 191 3.34 5.64 -10.19
C ALA A 191 2.61 6.75 -9.41
N ASP A 192 1.60 6.38 -8.62
CA ASP A 192 0.88 7.32 -7.75
C ASP A 192 1.78 7.92 -6.67
N ASP A 193 2.58 7.10 -5.99
CA ASP A 193 3.47 7.58 -4.93
C ASP A 193 4.51 8.57 -5.50
N LEU A 194 4.99 8.37 -6.73
CA LEU A 194 5.81 9.36 -7.45
C LEU A 194 5.05 10.62 -7.82
N HIS A 195 3.85 10.48 -8.41
CA HIS A 195 3.01 11.59 -8.84
C HIS A 195 2.68 12.54 -7.69
N PHE A 196 2.35 11.98 -6.53
CA PHE A 196 2.03 12.76 -5.33
C PHE A 196 3.25 13.17 -4.51
N ASN A 197 4.48 12.90 -4.97
CA ASN A 197 5.72 13.22 -4.28
C ASN A 197 5.76 12.66 -2.85
N ILE A 198 5.36 11.43 -2.67
CA ILE A 198 5.42 10.73 -1.38
C ILE A 198 6.88 10.51 -0.99
N THR A 199 7.22 10.79 0.26
CA THR A 199 8.56 10.63 0.82
C THR A 199 8.64 9.50 1.86
N HIS A 200 7.50 9.13 2.46
CA HIS A 200 7.41 8.07 3.47
C HIS A 200 6.22 7.17 3.20
N ILE A 201 6.42 5.87 3.29
CA ILE A 201 5.38 4.85 3.07
C ILE A 201 5.31 3.93 4.27
N ILE A 202 4.22 4.01 5.04
CA ILE A 202 3.93 3.10 6.15
C ILE A 202 2.84 2.12 5.72
N ARG A 203 3.06 0.83 6.00
CA ARG A 203 2.11 -0.25 5.66
C ARG A 203 2.39 -1.54 6.45
N GLY A 204 1.53 -2.54 6.36
CA GLY A 204 1.74 -3.83 7.02
C GLY A 204 2.88 -4.65 6.39
N ALA A 205 3.52 -5.50 7.19
CA ALA A 205 4.63 -6.36 6.77
C ALA A 205 4.27 -7.36 5.66
N ASP A 206 2.98 -7.63 5.42
CA ASP A 206 2.51 -8.42 4.29
C ASP A 206 2.75 -7.76 2.92
N LEU A 207 3.14 -6.49 2.90
CA LEU A 207 3.50 -5.75 1.69
C LEU A 207 5.01 -5.59 1.46
N LEU A 208 5.87 -6.28 2.23
CA LEU A 208 7.33 -6.28 2.03
C LEU A 208 7.72 -6.64 0.61
N THR A 209 7.15 -7.74 0.07
CA THR A 209 7.43 -8.18 -1.30
C THR A 209 6.92 -7.17 -2.35
N SER A 210 5.83 -6.46 -2.04
CA SER A 210 5.34 -5.35 -2.89
C SER A 210 6.30 -4.16 -2.90
N THR A 211 6.91 -3.84 -1.73
CA THR A 211 7.96 -2.81 -1.65
C THR A 211 9.15 -3.19 -2.52
N ALA A 212 9.62 -4.44 -2.41
CA ALA A 212 10.74 -4.93 -3.22
C ALA A 212 10.42 -4.82 -4.73
N ALA A 213 9.21 -5.20 -5.15
CA ALA A 213 8.80 -5.07 -6.55
C ALA A 213 8.76 -3.60 -7.03
N GLN A 214 8.25 -2.68 -6.21
CA GLN A 214 8.20 -1.26 -6.53
C GLN A 214 9.60 -0.62 -6.56
N LEU A 215 10.48 -0.97 -5.62
CA LEU A 215 11.89 -0.57 -5.64
C LEU A 215 12.62 -1.14 -6.86
N PHE A 216 12.35 -2.39 -7.23
CA PHE A 216 12.88 -3.00 -8.44
C PHE A 216 12.43 -2.25 -9.70
N ILE A 217 11.15 -1.90 -9.83
CA ILE A 217 10.66 -1.01 -10.89
C ILE A 217 11.48 0.27 -10.91
N ALA A 218 11.69 0.90 -9.76
CA ALA A 218 12.42 2.16 -9.63
C ALA A 218 13.88 2.09 -10.12
N THR A 219 14.56 0.95 -9.98
CA THR A 219 15.96 0.80 -10.44
C THR A 219 16.12 0.94 -11.96
N HIS A 220 15.03 0.79 -12.72
CA HIS A 220 15.05 0.90 -14.18
C HIS A 220 15.00 2.35 -14.70
N TRP A 221 14.72 3.32 -13.81
CA TRP A 221 14.78 4.75 -14.15
C TRP A 221 15.86 5.46 -13.33
N LYS A 222 16.88 6.02 -14.04
CA LYS A 222 18.07 6.63 -13.41
C LYS A 222 17.81 7.84 -12.51
N SER A 223 16.64 8.46 -12.58
CA SER A 223 16.36 9.75 -11.92
C SER A 223 14.98 9.83 -11.30
N ASN A 224 14.48 8.74 -10.70
CA ASN A 224 13.22 8.85 -9.96
C ASN A 224 13.49 8.95 -8.45
N ASN A 225 12.59 9.66 -7.78
CA ASN A 225 12.69 9.87 -6.34
C ASN A 225 12.19 8.68 -5.52
N PHE A 226 11.65 7.62 -6.15
CA PHE A 226 11.07 6.47 -5.44
C PHE A 226 12.10 5.72 -4.59
N GLN A 227 13.34 5.62 -5.07
CA GLN A 227 14.46 5.00 -4.33
C GLN A 227 14.85 5.77 -3.06
N ARG A 228 14.39 7.01 -2.91
CA ARG A 228 14.64 7.86 -1.74
C ARG A 228 13.50 7.83 -0.72
N ILE A 229 12.44 7.07 -1.01
CA ILE A 229 11.30 6.93 -0.10
C ILE A 229 11.74 6.11 1.11
N HIS A 230 11.40 6.57 2.29
CA HIS A 230 11.55 5.84 3.54
C HIS A 230 10.35 4.89 3.71
N PHE A 231 10.63 3.61 3.87
CA PHE A 231 9.61 2.58 4.06
C PHE A 231 9.54 2.15 5.52
N GLY A 232 8.34 1.89 6.00
CA GLY A 232 8.12 1.32 7.32
C GLY A 232 7.05 0.22 7.26
N HIS A 233 7.44 -1.00 7.62
CA HIS A 233 6.57 -2.16 7.62
C HIS A 233 6.27 -2.60 9.06
N HIS A 234 5.14 -2.12 9.58
CA HIS A 234 4.70 -2.53 10.92
C HIS A 234 4.27 -4.01 10.96
N PRO A 235 4.38 -4.70 12.12
CA PRO A 235 3.90 -6.07 12.28
C PRO A 235 2.42 -6.20 11.90
N LEU A 236 2.00 -7.40 11.50
CA LEU A 236 0.58 -7.68 11.25
C LEU A 236 -0.19 -7.73 12.56
N ILE A 237 -1.42 -7.22 12.51
CA ILE A 237 -2.33 -7.35 13.64
C ILE A 237 -2.90 -8.76 13.60
N THR A 238 -2.72 -9.47 14.70
CA THR A 238 -3.21 -10.84 14.88
C THR A 238 -4.32 -10.88 15.91
N ASP A 239 -5.19 -11.89 15.80
CA ASP A 239 -6.13 -12.25 16.84
C ASP A 239 -5.40 -12.92 18.04
N LYS A 240 -6.17 -13.30 19.08
CA LYS A 240 -5.63 -13.99 20.26
C LYS A 240 -4.98 -15.35 19.94
N ASN A 241 -5.26 -15.91 18.77
CA ASN A 241 -4.75 -17.19 18.29
C ASN A 241 -3.54 -17.02 17.34
N GLY A 242 -3.07 -15.78 17.11
CA GLY A 242 -1.97 -15.49 16.21
C GLY A 242 -2.37 -15.41 14.72
N ASN A 243 -3.65 -15.52 14.38
CA ASN A 243 -4.10 -15.39 12.99
C ASN A 243 -4.21 -13.94 12.59
N LYS A 244 -3.79 -13.62 11.35
CA LYS A 244 -3.93 -12.27 10.78
C LYS A 244 -5.38 -11.82 10.82
N LEU A 245 -5.65 -10.65 11.41
CA LEU A 245 -6.95 -9.99 11.29
C LEU A 245 -7.18 -9.57 9.84
N SER A 246 -8.02 -10.31 9.14
CA SER A 246 -8.38 -10.04 7.75
C SER A 246 -9.88 -10.17 7.54
N LYS A 247 -10.41 -9.55 6.46
CA LYS A 247 -11.84 -9.66 6.08
C LYS A 247 -12.30 -11.12 5.96
N SER A 248 -11.45 -12.02 5.46
CA SER A 248 -11.75 -13.44 5.30
C SER A 248 -11.76 -14.22 6.61
N ALA A 249 -11.14 -13.70 7.67
CA ALA A 249 -11.10 -14.31 9.00
C ALA A 249 -12.23 -13.83 9.92
N GLY A 250 -13.26 -13.13 9.39
CA GLY A 250 -14.42 -12.70 10.17
C GLY A 250 -14.13 -11.49 11.08
N SER A 251 -13.09 -10.70 10.82
CA SER A 251 -12.83 -9.48 11.58
C SER A 251 -13.96 -8.47 11.41
N GLU A 252 -14.45 -7.93 12.51
CA GLU A 252 -15.51 -6.92 12.55
C GLU A 252 -15.07 -5.68 11.74
N SER A 253 -15.97 -5.16 10.90
CA SER A 253 -15.68 -3.93 10.13
C SER A 253 -15.73 -2.69 11.03
N LEU A 254 -15.03 -1.62 10.65
CA LEU A 254 -15.12 -0.35 11.36
C LEU A 254 -16.56 0.21 11.34
N LYS A 255 -17.30 -0.08 10.26
CA LYS A 255 -18.72 0.28 10.16
C LYS A 255 -19.52 -0.40 11.26
N SER A 256 -19.39 -1.72 11.43
CA SER A 256 -20.08 -2.48 12.47
C SER A 256 -19.72 -1.97 13.88
N LEU A 257 -18.45 -1.64 14.13
CA LEU A 257 -18.02 -1.06 15.41
C LEU A 257 -18.73 0.27 15.70
N ARG A 258 -18.83 1.15 14.71
CA ARG A 258 -19.54 2.45 14.85
C ARG A 258 -21.04 2.25 15.08
N GLU A 259 -21.67 1.38 14.30
CA GLU A 259 -23.12 1.12 14.39
C GLU A 259 -23.51 0.48 15.75
N THR A 260 -22.59 -0.24 16.38
CA THR A 260 -22.78 -0.80 17.73
C THR A 260 -22.35 0.14 18.85
N GLY A 261 -22.02 1.40 18.55
CA GLY A 261 -21.67 2.43 19.53
C GLY A 261 -20.30 2.24 20.19
N LYS A 262 -19.43 1.39 19.62
CA LYS A 262 -18.05 1.21 20.12
C LYS A 262 -17.20 2.43 19.78
N THR A 263 -16.27 2.75 20.67
CA THR A 263 -15.27 3.80 20.46
C THR A 263 -13.97 3.22 19.86
N PRO A 264 -13.08 4.03 19.27
CA PRO A 264 -11.83 3.55 18.68
C PRO A 264 -10.74 3.19 19.71
N VAL A 265 -10.99 3.21 20.99
CA VAL A 265 -10.00 3.03 22.09
C VAL A 265 -9.12 1.81 21.88
N THR A 266 -9.69 0.64 21.55
CA THR A 266 -8.90 -0.58 21.35
C THR A 266 -7.98 -0.51 20.13
N ILE A 267 -8.36 0.27 19.13
CA ILE A 267 -7.57 0.50 17.90
C ILE A 267 -6.43 1.47 18.21
N VAL A 268 -6.72 2.55 18.93
CA VAL A 268 -5.75 3.53 19.42
C VAL A 268 -4.68 2.84 20.27
N GLU A 269 -5.11 1.99 21.21
CA GLU A 269 -4.24 1.21 22.07
C GLU A 269 -3.37 0.21 21.28
N SER A 270 -3.91 -0.41 20.24
CA SER A 270 -3.15 -1.29 19.36
C SER A 270 -2.07 -0.53 18.60
N ALA A 271 -2.38 0.68 18.10
CA ALA A 271 -1.41 1.54 17.44
C ALA A 271 -0.31 2.01 18.41
N ARG A 272 -0.67 2.38 19.65
CA ARG A 272 0.27 2.74 20.72
C ARG A 272 1.32 1.64 20.94
N LYS A 273 0.84 0.41 21.12
CA LYS A 273 1.72 -0.76 21.31
C LYS A 273 2.64 -1.02 20.13
N MET A 274 2.13 -0.91 18.90
CA MET A 274 2.93 -1.10 17.69
C MET A 274 3.99 -0.02 17.49
N LEU A 275 3.72 1.20 17.99
CA LEU A 275 4.68 2.29 18.01
C LEU A 275 5.71 2.18 19.14
N GLY A 276 5.61 1.16 20.00
CA GLY A 276 6.50 1.01 21.16
C GLY A 276 6.41 2.16 22.18
N LEU A 277 5.27 2.87 22.20
CA LEU A 277 5.05 4.00 23.10
C LEU A 277 4.73 3.51 24.53
N PRO A 278 5.02 4.32 25.56
CA PRO A 278 4.76 3.99 26.97
C PRO A 278 3.33 3.51 27.22
N ASP A 279 3.18 2.75 28.30
CA ASP A 279 1.88 2.15 28.71
C ASP A 279 0.98 3.18 29.43
N ASP A 280 0.83 4.33 28.81
CA ASP A 280 -0.08 5.38 29.28
C ASP A 280 -1.52 5.06 28.85
N LYS A 281 -2.45 5.30 29.75
CA LYS A 281 -3.88 5.17 29.40
C LYS A 281 -4.26 6.26 28.42
N ILE A 282 -4.49 5.89 27.15
CA ILE A 282 -4.97 6.77 26.10
C ILE A 282 -6.26 6.23 25.49
N GLU A 283 -7.18 7.12 25.15
CA GLU A 283 -8.49 6.77 24.63
C GLU A 283 -8.76 7.37 23.25
N THR A 284 -7.98 8.38 22.87
CA THR A 284 -8.19 9.15 21.65
C THR A 284 -6.95 9.20 20.74
N THR A 285 -7.17 9.43 19.46
CA THR A 285 -6.09 9.67 18.49
C THR A 285 -5.29 10.93 18.84
N ALA A 286 -5.92 11.95 19.40
CA ALA A 286 -5.23 13.17 19.82
C ALA A 286 -4.20 12.88 20.91
N GLU A 287 -4.54 12.07 21.92
CA GLU A 287 -3.63 11.62 22.98
C GLU A 287 -2.50 10.75 22.41
N LEU A 288 -2.81 9.83 21.46
CA LEU A 288 -1.80 9.03 20.77
C LEU A 288 -0.79 9.92 20.03
N VAL A 289 -1.25 10.96 19.34
CA VAL A 289 -0.38 11.93 18.64
C VAL A 289 0.48 12.69 19.65
N GLN A 290 -0.06 13.17 20.77
CA GLN A 290 0.73 13.85 21.78
C GLN A 290 1.82 12.94 22.36
N LEU A 291 1.50 11.69 22.64
CA LEU A 291 2.45 10.70 23.10
C LEU A 291 3.55 10.45 22.03
N SER A 292 3.17 10.33 20.76
CA SER A 292 4.13 10.17 19.66
C SER A 292 5.06 11.38 19.50
N LEU A 293 4.56 12.59 19.70
CA LEU A 293 5.37 13.82 19.69
C LEU A 293 6.40 13.85 20.81
N ALA A 294 6.02 13.35 22.00
CA ALA A 294 6.90 13.32 23.16
C ALA A 294 8.02 12.30 23.02
N TYR A 295 7.73 11.12 22.48
CA TYR A 295 8.67 9.98 22.43
C TYR A 295 9.32 9.74 21.07
N LYS A 296 8.85 10.40 19.99
CA LYS A 296 9.40 10.34 18.63
C LYS A 296 9.79 8.92 18.17
N PRO A 297 8.84 7.97 18.09
CA PRO A 297 9.13 6.55 17.86
C PRO A 297 9.79 6.24 16.50
N PHE A 298 9.83 7.21 15.58
CA PHE A 298 10.37 7.05 14.21
C PHE A 298 11.75 7.71 14.04
N LEU A 299 12.26 8.38 15.05
CA LEU A 299 13.60 8.98 15.03
C LEU A 299 14.55 8.00 15.73
N ASN A 300 15.00 6.97 15.01
CA ASN A 300 16.25 6.31 15.37
C ASN A 300 17.38 7.20 14.85
N GLU A 301 18.15 7.78 15.78
CA GLU A 301 19.39 8.50 15.49
C GLU A 301 20.42 7.61 14.79
#